data_74cefc93f4fbd6760d450abe0e395216
#
_entry.id   74cefc93f4fbd6760d450abe0e395216
#
_cell.length_a   1.000
_cell.length_b   1.000
_cell.length_c   1.000
_cell.angle_alpha   90.00
_cell.angle_beta   90.00
_cell.angle_gamma   90.00
#
_symmetry.space_group_name_H-M   'P 1'
#
loop_
_entity.id
_entity.type
_entity.pdbx_description
1 polymer ?
#
loop_
_entity_poly.entity_id
_entity_poly.type
_entity_poly.pdbx_seq_one_letter_code
_entity_poly.pdbx_strand_id
1 'polypeptide(L)'
;MGMFDEIRVEQILPGEYEITDTWYQTKSLDCALYKYVITANGELYREDWDHEWVDDLNSLLKGYIKKVDGTYRREYLTDFHGDIIFYTSKPMDGNRMWRDYHARFTDGKLSRIWFEDKQY
;
A
#
# COMPACT_ATOMS: atom_id res chain seq x y z
N MET A 1 13.93 -13.08 1.03
CA MET A 1 13.02 -11.96 1.26
C MET A 1 11.92 -12.00 0.23
N GLY A 2 10.68 -11.95 0.68
CA GLY A 2 9.55 -11.86 -0.22
C GLY A 2 9.33 -10.44 -0.72
N MET A 3 8.72 -10.32 -1.89
CA MET A 3 8.22 -9.05 -2.38
C MET A 3 6.94 -8.66 -1.61
N PHE A 4 6.65 -7.40 -1.59
CA PHE A 4 5.46 -6.86 -0.93
C PHE A 4 4.86 -5.76 -1.80
N ASP A 5 3.61 -5.43 -1.53
CA ASP A 5 2.96 -4.26 -2.10
C ASP A 5 2.90 -3.15 -1.05
N GLU A 6 2.63 -1.94 -1.49
CA GLU A 6 2.43 -0.82 -0.60
C GLU A 6 0.99 -0.33 -0.70
N ILE A 7 0.43 0.10 0.43
CA ILE A 7 -0.92 0.62 0.49
C ILE A 7 -0.97 1.92 1.30
N ARG A 8 -1.71 2.89 0.79
CA ARG A 8 -1.96 4.16 1.45
C ARG A 8 -3.46 4.28 1.73
N VAL A 9 -3.81 4.93 2.82
CA VAL A 9 -5.21 5.08 3.23
C VAL A 9 -5.56 6.56 3.30
N GLU A 10 -6.59 6.96 2.58
CA GLU A 10 -7.09 8.33 2.54
C GLU A 10 -8.22 8.56 3.55
N GLN A 11 -8.21 7.78 4.64
CA GLN A 11 -9.14 7.89 5.76
C GLN A 11 -8.36 7.95 7.07
N ILE A 12 -9.02 8.41 8.14
CA ILE A 12 -8.44 8.32 9.48
C ILE A 12 -8.49 6.86 9.93
N LEU A 13 -7.30 6.28 10.15
CA LEU A 13 -7.19 4.91 10.61
C LEU A 13 -7.61 4.77 12.08
N PRO A 14 -8.09 3.59 12.50
CA PRO A 14 -8.38 3.34 13.91
C PRO A 14 -7.17 3.62 14.79
N GLY A 15 -7.36 4.36 15.88
CA GLY A 15 -6.28 4.74 16.78
C GLY A 15 -5.49 5.97 16.35
N GLU A 16 -5.81 6.57 15.22
CA GLU A 16 -5.19 7.80 14.73
C GLU A 16 -6.17 8.97 14.83
N TYR A 17 -5.63 10.20 14.79
CA TYR A 17 -6.44 11.43 14.90
C TYR A 17 -6.54 12.19 13.59
N GLU A 18 -5.68 11.82 12.62
CA GLU A 18 -5.64 12.47 11.31
C GLU A 18 -5.27 11.46 10.23
N ILE A 19 -5.46 11.84 8.98
CA ILE A 19 -5.07 11.01 7.84
C ILE A 19 -3.55 10.93 7.80
N THR A 20 -3.01 9.71 7.80
CA THR A 20 -1.58 9.50 7.70
C THR A 20 -1.16 9.44 6.23
N ASP A 21 -0.06 10.13 5.88
CA ASP A 21 0.50 10.08 4.54
C ASP A 21 1.63 9.05 4.50
N THR A 22 1.29 7.83 4.89
CA THR A 22 2.25 6.74 5.04
C THR A 22 1.92 5.62 4.05
N TRP A 23 2.96 5.08 3.41
CA TRP A 23 2.86 3.86 2.64
C TRP A 23 3.12 2.67 3.56
N TYR A 24 2.08 1.87 3.77
CA TYR A 24 2.16 0.66 4.58
C TYR A 24 2.52 -0.53 3.70
N GLN A 25 3.19 -1.52 4.26
CA GLN A 25 3.50 -2.76 3.56
C GLN A 25 2.36 -3.75 3.70
N THR A 26 2.09 -4.50 2.65
CA THR A 26 1.12 -5.59 2.67
C THR A 26 1.60 -6.76 1.82
N LYS A 27 1.29 -7.98 2.26
CA LYS A 27 1.52 -9.20 1.49
C LYS A 27 0.21 -9.91 1.15
N SER A 28 -0.91 -9.25 1.37
CA SER A 28 -2.24 -9.83 1.15
C SER A 28 -2.71 -9.75 -0.30
N LEU A 29 -1.97 -9.05 -1.15
CA LEU A 29 -2.31 -8.81 -2.55
C LEU A 29 -1.34 -9.55 -3.45
N ASP A 30 -0.90 -8.94 -4.55
CA ASP A 30 -0.12 -9.61 -5.57
C ASP A 30 1.35 -9.83 -5.21
N CYS A 31 1.86 -9.15 -4.19
CA CYS A 31 3.27 -9.18 -3.78
C CYS A 31 4.23 -8.88 -4.95
N ALA A 32 3.87 -7.90 -5.76
CA ALA A 32 4.57 -7.56 -6.99
C ALA A 32 5.05 -6.10 -7.02
N LEU A 33 5.23 -5.49 -5.86
CA LEU A 33 5.66 -4.11 -5.69
C LEU A 33 4.67 -3.10 -6.28
N TYR A 34 3.39 -3.44 -6.30
CA TYR A 34 2.33 -2.55 -6.71
C TYR A 34 1.98 -1.56 -5.60
N LYS A 35 1.32 -0.48 -5.98
CA LYS A 35 0.81 0.53 -5.06
C LYS A 35 -0.70 0.56 -5.09
N TYR A 36 -1.30 0.52 -3.90
CA TYR A 36 -2.74 0.52 -3.72
C TYR A 36 -3.16 1.70 -2.86
N VAL A 37 -4.40 2.11 -3.00
CA VAL A 37 -4.98 3.20 -2.20
C VAL A 37 -6.38 2.81 -1.77
N ILE A 38 -6.66 3.00 -0.48
CA ILE A 38 -8.03 2.98 0.04
C ILE A 38 -8.48 4.43 0.09
N THR A 39 -9.49 4.78 -0.71
CA THR A 39 -9.96 6.17 -0.81
C THR A 39 -10.78 6.59 0.40
N ALA A 40 -11.07 7.89 0.49
CA ALA A 40 -11.92 8.43 1.55
C ALA A 40 -13.30 7.81 1.57
N ASN A 41 -13.80 7.33 0.43
CA ASN A 41 -15.09 6.65 0.32
C ASN A 41 -15.01 5.13 0.59
N GLY A 42 -13.84 4.62 0.94
CA GLY A 42 -13.64 3.20 1.21
C GLY A 42 -13.52 2.33 -0.03
N GLU A 43 -13.11 2.89 -1.15
CA GLU A 43 -12.91 2.14 -2.38
C GLU A 43 -11.44 1.77 -2.55
N LEU A 44 -11.17 0.56 -3.03
CA LEU A 44 -9.81 0.07 -3.26
C LEU A 44 -9.40 0.31 -4.70
N TYR A 45 -8.30 1.04 -4.89
CA TYR A 45 -7.71 1.32 -6.20
C TYR A 45 -6.28 0.83 -6.25
N ARG A 46 -5.85 0.42 -7.44
CA ARG A 46 -4.44 0.20 -7.74
C ARG A 46 -3.93 1.36 -8.55
N GLU A 47 -2.83 1.97 -8.13
CA GLU A 47 -2.14 3.01 -8.87
C GLU A 47 -1.21 2.38 -9.89
N ASP A 48 -1.17 2.94 -11.07
CA ASP A 48 -0.35 2.41 -12.15
C ASP A 48 0.20 3.54 -13.03
N TRP A 49 1.33 3.26 -13.67
CA TRP A 49 2.00 4.14 -14.61
C TRP A 49 2.55 3.30 -15.74
N ASP A 50 2.69 3.89 -16.93
CA ASP A 50 3.52 3.28 -17.94
C ASP A 50 4.99 3.46 -17.57
N HIS A 51 5.82 2.54 -18.03
CA HIS A 51 7.24 2.53 -17.74
C HIS A 51 8.02 2.45 -19.03
N GLU A 52 9.21 3.08 -19.06
CA GLU A 52 10.13 3.01 -20.17
C GLU A 52 11.54 2.73 -19.64
N TRP A 53 12.35 2.11 -20.52
CA TRP A 53 13.77 1.92 -20.23
C TRP A 53 14.52 3.18 -20.64
N VAL A 54 15.37 3.70 -19.74
CA VAL A 54 16.23 4.85 -20.00
C VAL A 54 17.67 4.37 -19.97
N ASP A 55 18.40 4.56 -21.09
CA ASP A 55 19.83 4.20 -21.15
C ASP A 55 20.64 5.17 -20.32
N ASP A 56 21.53 4.63 -19.49
CA ASP A 56 22.48 5.40 -18.69
C ASP A 56 23.78 4.62 -18.59
N LEU A 57 24.77 5.05 -19.33
CA LEU A 57 26.08 4.38 -19.40
C LEU A 57 26.85 4.46 -18.08
N ASN A 58 26.46 5.34 -17.16
CA ASN A 58 27.10 5.50 -15.86
C ASN A 58 26.47 4.59 -14.80
N SER A 59 25.36 3.94 -15.09
CA SER A 59 24.73 3.00 -14.15
C SER A 59 25.30 1.60 -14.30
N LEU A 60 25.19 0.81 -13.22
CA LEU A 60 25.67 -0.56 -13.20
C LEU A 60 24.99 -1.45 -14.25
N LEU A 61 23.70 -1.23 -14.50
CA LEU A 61 22.92 -1.98 -15.46
C LEU A 61 22.82 -1.30 -16.83
N LYS A 62 23.58 -0.21 -17.03
CA LYS A 62 23.56 0.63 -18.23
C LYS A 62 22.20 1.26 -18.55
N GLY A 63 21.31 1.29 -17.56
CA GLY A 63 20.01 1.91 -17.69
C GLY A 63 19.12 1.62 -16.51
N TYR A 64 17.93 2.18 -16.53
CA TYR A 64 16.94 2.00 -15.47
C TYR A 64 15.52 2.14 -16.05
N ILE A 65 14.54 1.63 -15.29
CA ILE A 65 13.13 1.76 -15.63
C ILE A 65 12.61 3.05 -15.02
N LYS A 66 11.96 3.88 -15.81
CA LYS A 66 11.41 5.16 -15.40
C LYS A 66 9.92 5.18 -15.67
N LYS A 67 9.15 5.79 -14.75
CA LYS A 67 7.73 6.06 -14.97
C LYS A 67 7.57 7.14 -16.04
N VAL A 68 6.65 6.93 -16.96
CA VAL A 68 6.36 7.90 -18.01
C VAL A 68 5.42 8.96 -17.47
N ASP A 69 5.81 10.24 -17.59
CA ASP A 69 5.01 11.36 -17.10
C ASP A 69 3.66 11.40 -17.82
N GLY A 70 2.61 11.74 -17.08
CA GLY A 70 1.27 11.87 -17.63
C GLY A 70 0.53 10.55 -17.85
N THR A 71 1.13 9.42 -17.47
CA THR A 71 0.50 8.09 -17.64
C THR A 71 -0.10 7.54 -16.34
N TYR A 72 -0.10 8.34 -15.27
CA TYR A 72 -0.68 7.94 -14.00
C TYR A 72 -2.17 7.62 -14.17
N ARG A 73 -2.58 6.48 -13.62
CA ARG A 73 -3.97 6.06 -13.61
C ARG A 73 -4.28 5.26 -12.35
N ARG A 74 -5.54 5.25 -11.99
CA ARG A 74 -6.06 4.41 -10.90
C ARG A 74 -7.04 3.43 -11.48
N GLU A 75 -6.91 2.17 -11.10
CA GLU A 75 -7.83 1.11 -11.46
C GLU A 75 -8.66 0.72 -10.25
N TYR A 76 -9.98 0.89 -10.34
CA TYR A 76 -10.89 0.47 -9.28
C TYR A 76 -11.00 -1.05 -9.28
N LEU A 77 -10.68 -1.68 -8.15
CA LEU A 77 -10.74 -3.13 -8.01
C LEU A 77 -12.14 -3.55 -7.57
N THR A 78 -13.11 -3.43 -8.47
CA THR A 78 -14.53 -3.65 -8.20
C THR A 78 -14.88 -5.06 -7.77
N ASP A 79 -14.04 -6.03 -8.16
CA ASP A 79 -14.26 -7.45 -7.86
C ASP A 79 -13.49 -7.92 -6.63
N PHE A 80 -12.75 -7.04 -5.99
CA PHE A 80 -11.94 -7.46 -4.84
C PHE A 80 -12.84 -7.77 -3.65
N HIS A 81 -12.65 -8.96 -3.11
CA HIS A 81 -13.41 -9.48 -2.01
C HIS A 81 -12.48 -10.24 -1.06
N GLY A 82 -12.39 -9.80 0.17
CA GLY A 82 -11.51 -10.43 1.16
C GLY A 82 -10.86 -9.44 2.09
N ASP A 83 -9.83 -9.90 2.78
CA ASP A 83 -9.11 -9.13 3.78
C ASP A 83 -7.74 -8.71 3.28
N ILE A 84 -7.38 -7.44 3.54
CA ILE A 84 -6.03 -6.93 3.35
C ILE A 84 -5.46 -6.64 4.72
N ILE A 85 -4.29 -7.19 5.02
CA ILE A 85 -3.54 -6.92 6.23
C ILE A 85 -2.34 -6.08 5.85
N PHE A 86 -2.23 -4.87 6.42
CA PHE A 86 -1.09 -4.01 6.21
C PHE A 86 -0.53 -3.57 7.55
N TYR A 87 0.77 -3.31 7.60
CA TYR A 87 1.47 -3.18 8.86
C TYR A 87 2.52 -2.08 8.83
N THR A 88 2.79 -1.55 10.02
CA THR A 88 3.87 -0.61 10.24
C THR A 88 4.50 -0.86 11.60
N SER A 89 5.75 -0.46 11.76
CA SER A 89 6.40 -0.49 13.07
C SER A 89 6.32 0.88 13.71
N LYS A 90 6.00 0.91 15.01
CA LYS A 90 6.01 2.13 15.82
C LYS A 90 6.99 1.99 16.96
N PRO A 91 7.91 2.96 17.18
CA PRO A 91 8.74 2.96 18.38
C PRO A 91 7.86 3.30 19.60
N MET A 92 8.01 2.55 20.68
CA MET A 92 7.28 2.78 21.90
C MET A 92 8.12 2.39 23.10
N ASP A 93 8.48 3.37 23.94
CA ASP A 93 9.22 3.20 25.18
C ASP A 93 10.49 2.34 25.06
N GLY A 94 11.29 2.60 24.01
CA GLY A 94 12.53 1.85 23.77
C GLY A 94 12.34 0.50 23.11
N ASN A 95 11.11 0.05 22.92
CA ASN A 95 10.77 -1.18 22.21
C ASN A 95 10.08 -0.85 20.87
N ARG A 96 10.14 -1.79 19.95
CA ARG A 96 9.37 -1.69 18.70
C ARG A 96 8.07 -2.44 18.84
N MET A 97 6.97 -1.77 18.53
CA MET A 97 5.65 -2.37 18.45
C MET A 97 5.23 -2.42 17.00
N TRP A 98 4.68 -3.55 16.57
CA TRP A 98 4.09 -3.71 15.25
C TRP A 98 2.59 -3.52 15.36
N ARG A 99 2.05 -2.73 14.44
CA ARG A 99 0.61 -2.56 14.31
C ARG A 99 0.16 -3.15 13.00
N ASP A 100 -0.73 -4.14 13.08
CA ASP A 100 -1.37 -4.75 11.92
C ASP A 100 -2.75 -4.15 11.76
N TYR A 101 -3.01 -3.51 10.62
CA TYR A 101 -4.34 -3.08 10.24
C TYR A 101 -4.99 -4.15 9.38
N HIS A 102 -6.24 -4.45 9.69
CA HIS A 102 -7.05 -5.40 8.92
C HIS A 102 -8.18 -4.64 8.24
N ALA A 103 -8.26 -4.73 6.94
CA ALA A 103 -9.30 -4.09 6.14
C ALA A 103 -10.06 -5.17 5.36
N ARG A 104 -11.36 -5.26 5.60
CA ARG A 104 -12.23 -6.22 4.90
C ARG A 104 -12.99 -5.51 3.81
N PHE A 105 -12.96 -6.10 2.60
CA PHE A 105 -13.59 -5.54 1.42
C PHE A 105 -14.66 -6.48 0.87
N THR A 106 -15.72 -5.88 0.34
CA THR A 106 -16.76 -6.57 -0.42
C THR A 106 -16.98 -5.78 -1.70
N ASP A 107 -16.77 -6.43 -2.84
CA ASP A 107 -16.89 -5.81 -4.17
C ASP A 107 -16.09 -4.51 -4.28
N GLY A 108 -14.87 -4.53 -3.78
CA GLY A 108 -13.96 -3.39 -3.83
C GLY A 108 -14.24 -2.28 -2.83
N LYS A 109 -15.22 -2.46 -1.95
CA LYS A 109 -15.58 -1.47 -0.93
C LYS A 109 -15.24 -1.95 0.47
N LEU A 110 -14.68 -1.04 1.26
CA LEU A 110 -14.33 -1.31 2.65
C LEU A 110 -15.58 -1.50 3.49
N SER A 111 -15.74 -2.69 4.08
CA SER A 111 -16.84 -3.00 4.96
C SER A 111 -16.46 -2.88 6.44
N ARG A 112 -15.19 -3.12 6.77
CA ARG A 112 -14.69 -3.02 8.13
C ARG A 112 -13.19 -2.80 8.14
N ILE A 113 -12.70 -2.02 9.10
CA ILE A 113 -11.27 -1.84 9.34
C ILE A 113 -11.01 -1.84 10.85
N TRP A 114 -9.97 -2.56 11.29
CA TRP A 114 -9.57 -2.62 12.69
C TRP A 114 -8.05 -2.86 12.76
N PHE A 115 -7.48 -2.80 13.96
CA PHE A 115 -6.05 -3.04 14.13
C PHE A 115 -5.75 -3.91 15.34
N GLU A 116 -4.58 -4.53 15.30
CA GLU A 116 -4.00 -5.28 16.42
C GLU A 116 -2.55 -4.84 16.61
N ASP A 117 -2.17 -4.60 17.86
CA ASP A 117 -0.79 -4.27 18.18
C ASP A 117 -0.07 -5.54 18.66
N LYS A 118 1.11 -5.78 18.10
CA LYS A 118 1.95 -6.92 18.45
C LYS A 118 3.33 -6.43 18.85
N GLN A 119 3.80 -6.93 19.99
CA GLN A 119 5.13 -6.63 20.48
C GLN A 119 6.06 -7.79 20.17
N TYR A 120 7.20 -7.46 19.56
CA TYR A 120 8.24 -8.45 19.24
C TYR A 120 9.52 -8.16 19.98
#